data_04267b23a64f4f8f110ba86c8d5ce69d
#
_entry.id   04267b23a64f4f8f110ba86c8d5ce69d
#
_cell.length_a   1.000
_cell.length_b   1.000
_cell.length_c   1.000
_cell.angle_alpha   90.00
_cell.angle_beta   90.00
_cell.angle_gamma   90.00
#
_symmetry.space_group_name_H-M   'P 1'
#
loop_
_entity.id
_entity.type
_entity.pdbx_description
1 polymer ?
#
loop_
_entity_poly.entity_id
_entity_poly.type
_entity_poly.pdbx_seq_one_letter_code
_entity_poly.pdbx_strand_id
1 'polypeptide(L)'
;MKEPRLVPLEQDAVLALSQILGIMLDQLLDGEDARGWSSEKILDLEARLMAPGENEGVLLGIDDVALLLQGMAYTEVMSQEFPWIDTVRWVTDFVTEELRKHWSEEEWRRM
;
A
#
# COMPACT_ATOMS: atom_id res chain seq x y z
N MET A 1 -4.07 -21.15 2.67
CA MET A 1 -3.18 -20.08 2.24
C MET A 1 -3.77 -19.36 1.03
N LYS A 2 -3.86 -18.05 1.10
CA LYS A 2 -4.51 -17.31 0.03
C LYS A 2 -3.49 -16.83 -0.99
N GLU A 3 -3.77 -17.11 -2.25
CA GLU A 3 -2.87 -16.73 -3.32
C GLU A 3 -2.96 -15.22 -3.60
N PRO A 4 -1.85 -14.61 -4.04
CA PRO A 4 -1.89 -13.21 -4.47
C PRO A 4 -2.90 -13.02 -5.59
N ARG A 5 -3.53 -11.85 -5.59
CA ARG A 5 -4.53 -11.48 -6.61
C ARG A 5 -4.02 -10.30 -7.40
N LEU A 6 -4.31 -10.31 -8.69
CA LEU A 6 -3.96 -9.21 -9.57
C LEU A 6 -4.97 -8.07 -9.38
N VAL A 7 -4.48 -6.92 -8.94
CA VAL A 7 -5.32 -5.74 -8.71
C VAL A 7 -4.94 -4.67 -9.73
N PRO A 8 -5.88 -4.22 -10.57
CA PRO A 8 -5.59 -3.15 -11.52
C PRO A 8 -5.50 -1.81 -10.79
N LEU A 9 -4.36 -1.14 -10.93
CA LEU A 9 -4.11 0.16 -10.32
C LEU A 9 -3.62 1.14 -11.38
N GLU A 10 -4.11 2.36 -11.33
CA GLU A 10 -3.63 3.42 -12.20
C GLU A 10 -2.18 3.75 -11.88
N GLN A 11 -1.45 4.20 -12.88
CA GLN A 11 -0.05 4.54 -12.72
C GLN A 11 0.16 5.60 -11.63
N ASP A 12 -0.71 6.61 -11.56
CA ASP A 12 -0.61 7.64 -10.54
C ASP A 12 -0.79 7.07 -9.13
N ALA A 13 -1.69 6.09 -8.98
CA ALA A 13 -1.87 5.41 -7.71
C ALA A 13 -0.66 4.57 -7.35
N VAL A 14 -0.08 3.87 -8.32
CA VAL A 14 1.14 3.07 -8.12
C VAL A 14 2.29 3.95 -7.64
N LEU A 15 2.49 5.09 -8.29
CA LEU A 15 3.56 6.03 -7.90
C LEU A 15 3.33 6.55 -6.48
N ALA A 16 2.10 6.90 -6.15
CA ALA A 16 1.76 7.39 -4.82
C ALA A 16 1.98 6.32 -3.76
N LEU A 17 1.59 5.07 -4.04
CA LEU A 17 1.83 3.96 -3.13
C LEU A 17 3.31 3.71 -2.93
N SER A 18 4.11 3.82 -3.98
CA SER A 18 5.56 3.69 -3.88
C SER A 18 6.13 4.74 -2.95
N GLN A 19 5.65 5.97 -3.03
CA GLN A 19 6.06 7.05 -2.13
C GLN A 19 5.66 6.77 -0.69
N ILE A 20 4.45 6.25 -0.48
CA ILE A 20 3.97 5.86 0.85
C ILE A 20 4.86 4.78 1.44
N LEU A 21 5.21 3.77 0.66
CA LEU A 21 6.11 2.72 1.11
C LEU A 21 7.50 3.28 1.46
N GLY A 22 7.96 4.25 0.70
CA GLY A 22 9.22 4.95 1.01
C GLY A 22 9.17 5.66 2.35
N ILE A 23 8.06 6.31 2.65
CA ILE A 23 7.86 6.98 3.95
C ILE A 23 7.88 5.94 5.08
N MET A 24 7.21 4.81 4.90
CA MET A 24 7.22 3.73 5.88
C MET A 24 8.64 3.21 6.11
N LEU A 25 9.39 3.02 5.02
CA LEU A 25 10.75 2.52 5.08
C LEU A 25 11.67 3.49 5.83
N ASP A 26 11.51 4.79 5.60
CA ASP A 26 12.28 5.83 6.30
C ASP A 26 12.07 5.75 7.81
N GLN A 27 10.86 5.44 8.26
CA GLN A 27 10.58 5.29 9.68
C GLN A 27 11.31 4.09 10.28
N LEU A 28 11.51 3.03 9.49
CA LEU A 28 12.23 1.85 9.95
C LEU A 28 13.74 2.07 9.96
N LEU A 29 14.25 2.86 9.03
CA LEU A 29 15.68 3.15 8.96
C LEU A 29 16.17 4.02 10.12
N ASP A 30 15.27 4.71 10.79
CA ASP A 30 15.58 5.45 12.01
C ASP A 30 15.79 4.53 13.23
N GLY A 31 15.84 3.22 12.98
CA GLY A 31 16.39 2.27 13.92
C GLY A 31 15.44 1.34 14.62
N GLU A 32 14.16 1.34 14.29
CA GLU A 32 13.22 0.46 14.96
C GLU A 32 12.17 -0.09 14.00
N ASP A 33 11.86 -1.38 14.15
CA ASP A 33 10.71 -2.00 13.53
C ASP A 33 9.45 -1.49 14.22
N ALA A 34 9.17 -0.22 14.01
CA ALA A 34 8.00 0.40 14.58
C ALA A 34 6.75 -0.17 13.92
N ARG A 35 5.70 -0.34 14.69
CA ARG A 35 4.37 -0.70 14.18
C ARG A 35 4.26 -2.08 13.55
N GLY A 36 5.24 -2.95 13.76
CA GLY A 36 5.22 -4.31 13.22
C GLY A 36 5.52 -4.39 11.73
N TRP A 37 6.04 -3.34 11.13
CA TRP A 37 6.41 -3.34 9.71
C TRP A 37 7.76 -4.00 9.50
N SER A 38 7.88 -4.73 8.39
CA SER A 38 9.13 -5.37 7.98
C SER A 38 9.70 -4.63 6.77
N SER A 39 10.94 -4.17 6.87
CA SER A 39 11.61 -3.50 5.75
C SER A 39 11.71 -4.42 4.54
N GLU A 40 11.95 -5.72 4.76
CA GLU A 40 12.01 -6.70 3.67
C GLU A 40 10.70 -6.78 2.91
N LYS A 41 9.57 -6.83 3.62
CA LYS A 41 8.25 -6.88 3.00
C LYS A 41 7.92 -5.59 2.26
N ILE A 42 8.30 -4.45 2.82
CA ILE A 42 8.08 -3.15 2.18
C ILE A 42 8.86 -3.06 0.88
N LEU A 43 10.14 -3.45 0.90
CA LEU A 43 10.98 -3.42 -0.29
C LEU A 43 10.49 -4.39 -1.36
N ASP A 44 10.05 -5.57 -0.97
CA ASP A 44 9.49 -6.55 -1.90
C ASP A 44 8.23 -6.00 -2.57
N LEU A 45 7.34 -5.40 -1.79
CA LEU A 45 6.10 -4.82 -2.31
C LEU A 45 6.40 -3.65 -3.25
N GLU A 46 7.33 -2.78 -2.87
CA GLU A 46 7.73 -1.66 -3.72
C GLU A 46 8.28 -2.16 -5.06
N ALA A 47 9.10 -3.20 -5.03
CA ALA A 47 9.65 -3.79 -6.25
C ALA A 47 8.54 -4.31 -7.16
N ARG A 48 7.51 -4.94 -6.59
CA ARG A 48 6.37 -5.43 -7.38
C ARG A 48 5.55 -4.29 -7.96
N LEU A 49 5.38 -3.21 -7.22
CA LEU A 49 4.66 -2.03 -7.71
C LEU A 49 5.38 -1.38 -8.89
N MET A 50 6.70 -1.32 -8.82
CA MET A 50 7.52 -0.65 -9.84
C MET A 50 7.93 -1.56 -10.99
N ALA A 51 7.68 -2.86 -10.89
CA ALA A 51 8.04 -3.78 -11.96
C ALA A 51 7.24 -3.47 -13.23
N PRO A 52 7.91 -3.38 -14.39
CA PRO A 52 7.18 -3.22 -15.64
C PRO A 52 6.43 -4.51 -15.93
N GLY A 53 5.15 -4.54 -15.59
CA GLY A 53 4.32 -5.70 -15.79
C GLY A 53 3.78 -5.75 -17.21
N GLU A 54 3.77 -6.92 -17.80
CA GLU A 54 3.01 -7.16 -19.00
C GLU A 54 1.52 -7.19 -18.69
N ASN A 55 1.20 -7.24 -17.43
CA ASN A 55 -0.16 -7.28 -16.91
C ASN A 55 -0.57 -5.92 -16.39
N GLU A 56 -1.83 -5.59 -16.59
CA GLU A 56 -2.39 -4.30 -16.16
C GLU A 56 -2.74 -4.30 -14.67
N GLY A 57 -1.77 -4.63 -13.81
CA GLY A 57 -2.05 -4.65 -12.38
C GLY A 57 -0.87 -5.12 -11.55
N VAL A 58 -1.08 -5.18 -10.26
CA VAL A 58 -0.08 -5.57 -9.28
C VAL A 58 -0.56 -6.81 -8.53
N LEU A 59 0.32 -7.80 -8.37
CA LEU A 59 -0.01 -8.98 -7.58
C LEU A 59 0.10 -8.64 -6.09
N LEU A 60 -1.00 -8.78 -5.37
CA LEU A 60 -1.09 -8.46 -3.96
C LEU A 60 -1.67 -9.63 -3.17
N GLY A 61 -0.97 -10.04 -2.12
CA GLY A 61 -1.51 -10.97 -1.14
C GLY A 61 -2.24 -10.20 -0.03
N ILE A 62 -2.90 -10.93 0.85
CA ILE A 62 -3.64 -10.31 1.95
C ILE A 62 -2.74 -9.53 2.90
N ASP A 63 -1.51 -10.03 3.11
CA ASP A 63 -0.52 -9.34 3.95
C ASP A 63 -0.09 -8.02 3.31
N ASP A 64 0.02 -8.00 1.97
CA ASP A 64 0.36 -6.78 1.23
C ASP A 64 -0.74 -5.73 1.38
N VAL A 65 -2.00 -6.18 1.29
CA VAL A 65 -3.14 -5.29 1.46
C VAL A 65 -3.15 -4.66 2.84
N ALA A 66 -2.93 -5.47 3.88
CA ALA A 66 -2.86 -4.96 5.24
C ALA A 66 -1.75 -3.92 5.39
N LEU A 67 -0.58 -4.19 4.80
CA LEU A 67 0.55 -3.27 4.84
C LEU A 67 0.22 -1.94 4.14
N LEU A 68 -0.39 -2.01 2.96
CA LEU A 68 -0.79 -0.80 2.22
C LEU A 68 -1.81 0.03 3.00
N LEU A 69 -2.80 -0.61 3.60
CA LEU A 69 -3.81 0.08 4.39
C LEU A 69 -3.18 0.80 5.58
N GLN A 70 -2.26 0.15 6.27
CA GLN A 70 -1.54 0.76 7.39
C GLN A 70 -0.69 1.94 6.92
N GLY A 71 0.01 1.78 5.81
CA GLY A 71 0.84 2.84 5.24
C GLY A 71 0.04 4.05 4.82
N MET A 72 -1.09 3.83 4.15
CA MET A 72 -1.98 4.91 3.74
C MET A 72 -2.54 5.67 4.94
N ALA A 73 -2.98 4.95 5.96
CA ALA A 73 -3.51 5.56 7.18
C ALA A 73 -2.43 6.38 7.89
N TYR A 74 -1.25 5.82 8.02
CA TYR A 74 -0.12 6.51 8.64
C TYR A 74 0.23 7.79 7.89
N THR A 75 0.34 7.70 6.57
CA THR A 75 0.71 8.84 5.72
C THR A 75 -0.36 9.93 5.78
N GLU A 76 -1.63 9.54 5.80
CA GLU A 76 -2.73 10.51 5.94
C GLU A 76 -2.61 11.30 7.24
N VAL A 77 -2.38 10.61 8.35
CA VAL A 77 -2.21 11.26 9.65
C VAL A 77 -1.03 12.23 9.64
N MET A 78 0.09 11.79 9.07
CA MET A 78 1.31 12.59 9.03
C MET A 78 1.24 13.76 8.05
N SER A 79 0.28 13.74 7.13
CA SER A 79 0.18 14.75 6.06
C SER A 79 -0.92 15.77 6.29
N GLN A 80 -1.59 15.77 7.44
CA GLN A 80 -2.76 16.62 7.71
C GLN A 80 -2.51 18.11 7.47
N GLU A 81 -1.29 18.58 7.73
CA GLU A 81 -0.94 19.99 7.61
C GLU A 81 -0.21 20.33 6.30
N PHE A 82 -0.09 19.36 5.39
CA PHE A 82 0.69 19.55 4.17
C PHE A 82 -0.21 19.66 2.94
N PRO A 83 0.25 20.38 1.90
CA PRO A 83 -0.57 20.56 0.68
C PRO A 83 -0.94 19.27 -0.03
N TRP A 84 -0.13 18.22 0.12
CA TRP A 84 -0.36 16.95 -0.57
C TRP A 84 -1.39 16.05 0.12
N ILE A 85 -2.02 16.53 1.20
CA ILE A 85 -3.03 15.71 1.91
C ILE A 85 -4.17 15.27 0.98
N ASP A 86 -4.57 16.11 0.05
CA ASP A 86 -5.65 15.77 -0.87
C ASP A 86 -5.25 14.60 -1.79
N THR A 87 -4.00 14.55 -2.21
CA THR A 87 -3.48 13.43 -3.00
C THR A 87 -3.48 12.15 -2.19
N VAL A 88 -3.06 12.23 -0.93
CA VAL A 88 -3.06 11.07 -0.02
C VAL A 88 -4.47 10.52 0.16
N ARG A 89 -5.44 11.41 0.36
CA ARG A 89 -6.84 11.02 0.52
C ARG A 89 -7.40 10.38 -0.74
N TRP A 90 -7.09 10.96 -1.89
CA TRP A 90 -7.52 10.41 -3.17
C TRP A 90 -6.98 8.98 -3.36
N VAL A 91 -5.68 8.80 -3.13
CA VAL A 91 -5.03 7.50 -3.27
C VAL A 91 -5.63 6.49 -2.29
N THR A 92 -5.81 6.90 -1.04
CA THR A 92 -6.38 6.04 -0.02
C THR A 92 -7.78 5.55 -0.42
N ASP A 93 -8.63 6.47 -0.86
CA ASP A 93 -9.99 6.13 -1.26
C ASP A 93 -10.00 5.26 -2.51
N PHE A 94 -9.24 5.63 -3.53
CA PHE A 94 -9.18 4.89 -4.79
C PHE A 94 -8.66 3.47 -4.57
N VAL A 95 -7.54 3.35 -3.90
CA VAL A 95 -6.89 2.05 -3.69
C VAL A 95 -7.75 1.16 -2.79
N THR A 96 -8.28 1.71 -1.71
CA THR A 96 -9.15 0.96 -0.79
C THR A 96 -10.36 0.40 -1.54
N GLU A 97 -10.99 1.22 -2.37
CA GLU A 97 -12.13 0.78 -3.16
C GLU A 97 -11.76 -0.33 -4.13
N GLU A 98 -10.63 -0.20 -4.82
CA GLU A 98 -10.15 -1.25 -5.72
C GLU A 98 -9.83 -2.55 -4.98
N LEU A 99 -9.18 -2.45 -3.83
CA LEU A 99 -8.84 -3.63 -3.04
C LEU A 99 -10.10 -4.36 -2.56
N ARG A 100 -11.13 -3.63 -2.19
CA ARG A 100 -12.37 -4.25 -1.71
C ARG A 100 -13.09 -5.05 -2.77
N LYS A 101 -12.84 -4.78 -4.04
CA LYS A 101 -13.43 -5.54 -5.14
C LYS A 101 -12.82 -6.95 -5.30
N HIS A 102 -11.63 -7.15 -4.78
CA HIS A 102 -10.86 -8.37 -4.98
C HIS A 102 -10.82 -9.30 -3.77
N TRP A 103 -11.33 -8.85 -2.64
CA TRP A 103 -11.41 -9.68 -1.43
C TRP A 103 -12.82 -9.65 -0.89
N SER A 104 -13.26 -10.79 -0.34
CA SER A 104 -14.59 -10.90 0.26
C SER A 104 -14.67 -10.03 1.53
N GLU A 105 -15.88 -9.74 1.96
CA GLU A 105 -16.11 -8.98 3.18
C GLU A 105 -15.53 -9.68 4.40
N GLU A 106 -15.63 -11.00 4.43
CA GLU A 106 -15.04 -11.80 5.50
C GLU A 106 -13.53 -11.67 5.52
N GLU A 107 -12.89 -11.76 4.35
CA GLU A 107 -11.43 -11.59 4.23
C GLU A 107 -11.01 -10.19 4.66
N TRP A 108 -11.79 -9.19 4.28
CA TRP A 108 -11.53 -7.80 4.64
C TRP A 108 -11.57 -7.57 6.15
N ARG A 109 -12.51 -8.21 6.83
CA ARG A 109 -12.64 -8.09 8.29
C ARG A 109 -11.49 -8.71 9.06
N ARG A 110 -10.77 -9.65 8.44
CA ARG A 110 -9.63 -10.32 9.06
C ARG A 110 -8.34 -9.53 8.96
N MET A 111 -8.35 -8.46 8.22
CA MET A 111 -7.20 -7.58 8.15
C MET A 111 -7.24 -6.58 9.31
#